data_6658fdf2136e96f207ac013b1a91a675
#
_entry.id   6658fdf2136e96f207ac013b1a91a675
#
_cell.length_a   1.000
_cell.length_b   1.000
_cell.length_c   1.000
_cell.angle_alpha   90.00
_cell.angle_beta   90.00
_cell.angle_gamma   90.00
#
_symmetry.space_group_name_H-M   'P 1'
#
loop_
_entity.id
_entity.type
_entity.pdbx_description
1 polymer ?
#
loop_
_entity_poly.entity_id
_entity_poly.type
_entity_poly.pdbx_seq_one_letter_code
_entity_poly.pdbx_strand_id
1 'polypeptide(L)'
;MTKEKFDRSKEHVNIGTIGHVDHGKTTLTAAITKVLAEKGGAEFTAYDEIDKAPEEKERGITISTAHVEYSTDKRHYAHVDCPGHADYVKNMITGAAQMDGGILVVNAADGPMPQTREHILLARQVGVPALVVYLNKVDQVDDQELLELVEVEIRELLSKYDFPGDDIPIVKGSALAAVEDRDEEIGKNSIVELMSKIDEYIPAPTRELDKPFLMPVEDLSLIHISEPTRPY
;
A
#
# COMPACT_ATOMS: atom_id res chain seq x y z
N MET A 1 -14.67 30.43 3.30
CA MET A 1 -13.78 29.45 2.66
C MET A 1 -14.64 28.64 1.70
N THR A 2 -14.48 28.86 0.40
CA THR A 2 -15.10 28.01 -0.64
C THR A 2 -14.38 26.68 -0.60
N LYS A 3 -15.09 25.59 -0.32
CA LYS A 3 -14.54 24.22 -0.47
C LYS A 3 -14.16 24.06 -1.93
N GLU A 4 -12.89 23.78 -2.20
CA GLU A 4 -12.46 23.36 -3.53
C GLU A 4 -13.25 22.11 -3.93
N LYS A 5 -13.81 22.15 -5.13
CA LYS A 5 -14.47 20.97 -5.67
C LYS A 5 -13.39 19.94 -6.03
N PHE A 6 -13.55 18.72 -5.54
CA PHE A 6 -12.71 17.60 -5.96
C PHE A 6 -12.72 17.49 -7.49
N ASP A 7 -11.55 17.54 -8.11
CA ASP A 7 -11.39 17.40 -9.55
C ASP A 7 -11.52 15.91 -9.93
N ARG A 8 -12.55 15.60 -10.71
CA ARG A 8 -12.84 14.25 -11.21
C ARG A 8 -12.34 14.04 -12.64
N SER A 9 -11.39 14.84 -13.11
CA SER A 9 -10.83 14.72 -14.45
C SER A 9 -10.00 13.43 -14.63
N LYS A 10 -9.41 12.91 -13.54
CA LYS A 10 -8.65 11.67 -13.53
C LYS A 10 -9.46 10.53 -12.89
N GLU A 11 -9.20 9.31 -13.35
CA GLU A 11 -9.77 8.11 -12.77
C GLU A 11 -9.23 7.91 -11.35
N HIS A 12 -10.13 7.63 -10.40
CA HIS A 12 -9.79 7.44 -9.00
C HIS A 12 -9.66 5.96 -8.65
N VAL A 13 -8.53 5.57 -8.08
CA VAL A 13 -8.19 4.19 -7.71
C VAL A 13 -7.71 4.14 -6.26
N ASN A 14 -8.27 3.23 -5.48
CA ASN A 14 -7.80 2.96 -4.12
C ASN A 14 -6.76 1.85 -4.17
N ILE A 15 -5.55 2.15 -3.71
CA ILE A 15 -4.50 1.15 -3.58
C ILE A 15 -3.97 1.12 -2.15
N GLY A 16 -3.20 0.11 -1.81
CA GLY A 16 -2.54 0.10 -0.50
C GLY A 16 -1.38 -0.86 -0.43
N THR A 17 -0.55 -0.66 0.60
CA THR A 17 0.59 -1.51 0.90
C THR A 17 0.21 -2.63 1.86
N ILE A 18 0.59 -3.85 1.52
CA ILE A 18 0.46 -5.05 2.35
C ILE A 18 1.81 -5.78 2.41
N GLY A 19 2.01 -6.61 3.42
CA GLY A 19 3.23 -7.39 3.59
C GLY A 19 3.69 -7.45 5.05
N HIS A 20 4.77 -8.17 5.30
CA HIS A 20 5.30 -8.43 6.63
C HIS A 20 5.73 -7.14 7.36
N VAL A 21 5.77 -7.18 8.70
CA VAL A 21 6.37 -6.12 9.52
C VAL A 21 7.83 -5.91 9.10
N ASP A 22 8.34 -4.70 9.19
CA ASP A 22 9.72 -4.31 8.83
C ASP A 22 10.14 -4.53 7.35
N HIS A 23 9.23 -4.92 6.46
CA HIS A 23 9.53 -4.97 5.03
C HIS A 23 9.54 -3.59 4.35
N GLY A 24 9.19 -2.51 5.08
CA GLY A 24 9.31 -1.13 4.63
C GLY A 24 8.09 -0.60 3.87
N LYS A 25 6.87 -1.03 4.24
CA LYS A 25 5.60 -0.54 3.66
C LYS A 25 5.44 0.97 3.81
N THR A 26 5.50 1.48 5.03
CA THR A 26 5.38 2.91 5.35
C THR A 26 6.51 3.73 4.73
N THR A 27 7.74 3.17 4.69
CA THR A 27 8.87 3.80 3.99
C THR A 27 8.60 3.91 2.48
N LEU A 28 8.00 2.86 1.88
CA LEU A 28 7.61 2.88 0.46
C LEU A 28 6.52 3.93 0.21
N THR A 29 5.53 4.03 1.08
CA THR A 29 4.47 5.04 1.00
C THR A 29 5.06 6.46 1.06
N ALA A 30 6.00 6.73 1.97
CA ALA A 30 6.72 8.00 2.04
C ALA A 30 7.58 8.26 0.79
N ALA A 31 8.24 7.23 0.24
CA ALA A 31 9.02 7.33 -0.99
C ALA A 31 8.14 7.70 -2.20
N ILE A 32 6.96 7.08 -2.33
CA ILE A 32 6.00 7.37 -3.41
C ILE A 32 5.56 8.83 -3.32
N THR A 33 5.13 9.29 -2.14
CA THR A 33 4.69 10.69 -1.97
C THR A 33 5.81 11.68 -2.27
N LYS A 34 7.07 11.38 -1.86
CA LYS A 34 8.23 12.22 -2.15
C LYS A 34 8.51 12.34 -3.64
N VAL A 35 8.64 11.20 -4.33
CA VAL A 35 8.98 11.18 -5.77
C VAL A 35 7.87 11.81 -6.61
N LEU A 36 6.61 11.62 -6.25
CA LEU A 36 5.48 12.24 -6.96
C LEU A 36 5.32 13.72 -6.62
N ALA A 37 5.68 14.16 -5.40
CA ALA A 37 5.70 15.58 -5.04
C ALA A 37 6.68 16.38 -5.90
N GLU A 38 7.84 15.83 -6.21
CA GLU A 38 8.82 16.45 -7.12
C GLU A 38 8.26 16.66 -8.54
N LYS A 39 7.29 15.83 -8.96
CA LYS A 39 6.59 15.93 -10.23
C LYS A 39 5.29 16.76 -10.14
N GLY A 40 4.97 17.29 -8.96
CA GLY A 40 3.73 18.06 -8.73
C GLY A 40 2.46 17.21 -8.61
N GLY A 41 2.59 15.89 -8.43
CA GLY A 41 1.48 14.95 -8.33
C GLY A 41 1.05 14.60 -6.89
N ALA A 42 1.75 15.08 -5.88
CA ALA A 42 1.46 14.80 -4.48
C ALA A 42 1.90 15.94 -3.57
N GLU A 43 1.41 15.93 -2.32
CA GLU A 43 2.04 16.58 -1.19
C GLU A 43 2.96 15.56 -0.50
N PHE A 44 4.22 15.93 -0.25
CA PHE A 44 5.15 15.02 0.42
C PHE A 44 4.69 14.77 1.85
N THR A 45 4.52 13.51 2.21
CA THR A 45 4.19 13.06 3.56
C THR A 45 5.36 12.25 4.11
N ALA A 46 6.01 12.76 5.15
CA ALA A 46 7.13 12.09 5.78
C ALA A 46 6.68 10.84 6.57
N TYR A 47 7.62 9.92 6.81
CA TYR A 47 7.36 8.70 7.59
C TYR A 47 6.64 8.99 8.91
N ASP A 48 7.13 9.97 9.69
CA ASP A 48 6.57 10.37 10.99
C ASP A 48 5.20 11.04 10.90
N GLU A 49 4.79 11.44 9.70
CA GLU A 49 3.48 12.02 9.41
C GLU A 49 2.47 10.96 8.94
N ILE A 50 2.94 9.81 8.49
CA ILE A 50 2.13 8.64 8.18
C ILE A 50 1.80 7.91 9.48
N ASP A 51 2.81 7.47 10.22
CA ASP A 51 2.67 6.84 11.54
C ASP A 51 2.63 7.93 12.63
N LYS A 52 1.44 8.48 12.89
CA LYS A 52 1.26 9.65 13.77
C LYS A 52 1.11 9.33 15.24
N ALA A 53 0.56 8.16 15.58
CA ALA A 53 0.24 7.82 16.94
C ALA A 53 1.52 7.68 17.80
N PRO A 54 1.52 8.18 19.06
CA PRO A 54 2.68 8.05 19.93
C PRO A 54 3.14 6.59 20.08
N GLU A 55 2.21 5.65 20.13
CA GLU A 55 2.49 4.22 20.26
C GLU A 55 3.13 3.64 18.99
N GLU A 56 2.75 4.10 17.80
CA GLU A 56 3.37 3.73 16.52
C GLU A 56 4.83 4.22 16.48
N LYS A 57 5.07 5.46 16.90
CA LYS A 57 6.42 6.04 16.95
C LYS A 57 7.32 5.36 17.98
N GLU A 58 6.79 5.01 19.15
CA GLU A 58 7.53 4.32 20.20
C GLU A 58 7.94 2.91 19.78
N ARG A 59 7.04 2.19 19.12
CA ARG A 59 7.26 0.80 18.69
C ARG A 59 7.90 0.68 17.32
N GLY A 60 7.89 1.72 16.51
CA GLY A 60 8.35 1.72 15.11
C GLY A 60 7.54 0.82 14.18
N ILE A 61 6.23 0.62 14.49
CA ILE A 61 5.33 -0.22 13.71
C ILE A 61 4.02 0.50 13.45
N THR A 62 3.44 0.30 12.28
CA THR A 62 2.10 0.79 11.95
C THR A 62 1.04 -0.03 12.68
N ILE A 63 0.16 0.63 13.41
CA ILE A 63 -0.96 0.02 14.16
C ILE A 63 -2.29 0.25 13.44
N SER A 64 -2.54 1.51 13.09
CA SER A 64 -3.76 1.92 12.39
C SER A 64 -3.48 2.14 10.91
N THR A 65 -4.50 1.97 10.07
CA THR A 65 -4.37 2.31 8.64
C THR A 65 -4.17 3.82 8.46
N ALA A 66 -3.16 4.21 7.71
CA ALA A 66 -2.95 5.58 7.31
C ALA A 66 -3.39 5.81 5.85
N HIS A 67 -3.88 7.01 5.56
CA HIS A 67 -4.35 7.36 4.23
C HIS A 67 -3.54 8.54 3.70
N VAL A 68 -3.01 8.40 2.49
CA VAL A 68 -2.35 9.46 1.74
C VAL A 68 -2.91 9.53 0.32
N GLU A 69 -2.86 10.71 -0.29
CA GLU A 69 -3.36 10.92 -1.64
C GLU A 69 -2.24 11.40 -2.55
N TYR A 70 -2.24 10.90 -3.78
CA TYR A 70 -1.32 11.33 -4.82
C TYR A 70 -1.86 11.06 -6.22
N SER A 71 -1.24 11.65 -7.21
CA SER A 71 -1.66 11.53 -8.61
C SER A 71 -0.47 11.23 -9.50
N THR A 72 -0.69 10.36 -10.48
CA THR A 72 0.13 10.25 -11.69
C THR A 72 -0.46 11.12 -12.81
N ASP A 73 0.16 11.13 -13.97
CA ASP A 73 -0.42 11.80 -15.13
C ASP A 73 -1.76 11.20 -15.57
N LYS A 74 -1.95 9.88 -15.30
CA LYS A 74 -3.12 9.11 -15.73
C LYS A 74 -4.22 9.04 -14.68
N ARG A 75 -3.86 8.85 -13.40
CA ARG A 75 -4.79 8.48 -12.33
C ARG A 75 -4.56 9.27 -11.04
N HIS A 76 -5.61 9.34 -10.22
CA HIS A 76 -5.57 9.82 -8.85
C HIS A 76 -5.71 8.63 -7.90
N TYR A 77 -4.84 8.54 -6.91
CA TYR A 77 -4.77 7.44 -5.98
C TYR A 77 -5.08 7.87 -4.56
N ALA A 78 -5.97 7.13 -3.89
CA ALA A 78 -6.02 7.09 -2.44
C ALA A 78 -5.25 5.84 -1.98
N HIS A 79 -4.20 6.06 -1.21
CA HIS A 79 -3.32 5.00 -0.73
C HIS A 79 -3.57 4.70 0.74
N VAL A 80 -3.78 3.43 1.04
CA VAL A 80 -3.98 2.92 2.39
C VAL A 80 -2.71 2.18 2.84
N ASP A 81 -1.98 2.73 3.79
CA ASP A 81 -0.86 2.02 4.41
C ASP A 81 -1.39 1.08 5.50
N CYS A 82 -1.19 -0.23 5.32
CA CYS A 82 -1.71 -1.25 6.21
C CYS A 82 -0.67 -1.72 7.22
N PRO A 83 -1.09 -2.01 8.48
CA PRO A 83 -0.20 -2.61 9.46
C PRO A 83 0.31 -3.97 9.00
N GLY A 84 1.55 -4.30 9.37
CA GLY A 84 2.20 -5.57 9.04
C GLY A 84 2.17 -6.60 10.16
N HIS A 85 1.93 -6.18 11.40
CA HIS A 85 2.02 -7.05 12.56
C HIS A 85 0.75 -7.91 12.76
N ALA A 86 0.93 -9.16 13.16
CA ALA A 86 -0.16 -10.14 13.35
C ALA A 86 -1.25 -9.65 14.33
N ASP A 87 -0.90 -8.88 15.35
CA ASP A 87 -1.88 -8.37 16.33
C ASP A 87 -2.88 -7.38 15.70
N TYR A 88 -2.55 -6.79 14.54
CA TYR A 88 -3.35 -5.76 13.86
C TYR A 88 -3.99 -6.25 12.55
N VAL A 89 -4.12 -7.57 12.39
CA VAL A 89 -4.76 -8.19 11.21
C VAL A 89 -6.15 -7.62 10.95
N LYS A 90 -6.94 -7.30 11.99
CA LYS A 90 -8.25 -6.67 11.81
C LYS A 90 -8.16 -5.35 11.03
N ASN A 91 -7.21 -4.50 11.39
CA ASN A 91 -7.01 -3.21 10.72
C ASN A 91 -6.49 -3.41 9.29
N MET A 92 -5.64 -4.42 9.07
CA MET A 92 -5.20 -4.81 7.73
C MET A 92 -6.38 -5.25 6.85
N ILE A 93 -7.28 -6.09 7.36
CA ILE A 93 -8.47 -6.56 6.62
C ILE A 93 -9.37 -5.39 6.24
N THR A 94 -9.62 -4.48 7.18
CA THR A 94 -10.44 -3.29 6.97
C THR A 94 -9.85 -2.38 5.89
N GLY A 95 -8.53 -2.15 5.93
CA GLY A 95 -7.83 -1.39 4.88
C GLY A 95 -7.87 -2.09 3.53
N ALA A 96 -7.58 -3.39 3.49
CA ALA A 96 -7.55 -4.17 2.26
C ALA A 96 -8.93 -4.26 1.57
N ALA A 97 -10.01 -4.30 2.34
CA ALA A 97 -11.38 -4.33 1.79
C ALA A 97 -11.76 -3.08 0.99
N GLN A 98 -11.04 -1.98 1.15
CA GLN A 98 -11.27 -0.73 0.43
C GLN A 98 -10.44 -0.63 -0.87
N MET A 99 -9.52 -1.56 -1.13
CA MET A 99 -8.55 -1.47 -2.22
C MET A 99 -9.11 -1.99 -3.54
N ASP A 100 -8.86 -1.24 -4.60
CA ASP A 100 -9.06 -1.65 -6.00
C ASP A 100 -7.81 -2.38 -6.53
N GLY A 101 -6.69 -2.32 -5.82
CA GLY A 101 -5.44 -3.04 -6.06
C GLY A 101 -4.47 -2.90 -4.91
N GLY A 102 -3.49 -3.77 -4.80
CA GLY A 102 -2.53 -3.75 -3.71
C GLY A 102 -1.07 -3.80 -4.17
N ILE A 103 -0.19 -3.27 -3.33
CA ILE A 103 1.27 -3.37 -3.47
C ILE A 103 1.76 -4.33 -2.40
N LEU A 104 2.20 -5.50 -2.81
CA LEU A 104 2.83 -6.46 -1.92
C LEU A 104 4.31 -6.09 -1.74
N VAL A 105 4.68 -5.68 -0.53
CA VAL A 105 6.06 -5.30 -0.19
C VAL A 105 6.77 -6.47 0.46
N VAL A 106 7.87 -6.90 -0.16
CA VAL A 106 8.70 -8.01 0.33
C VAL A 106 10.14 -7.52 0.46
N ASN A 107 10.79 -7.84 1.57
CA ASN A 107 12.22 -7.60 1.75
C ASN A 107 13.02 -8.59 0.90
N ALA A 108 13.95 -8.10 0.08
CA ALA A 108 14.77 -8.91 -0.81
C ALA A 108 15.69 -9.89 -0.07
N ALA A 109 16.14 -9.53 1.14
CA ALA A 109 17.05 -10.37 1.92
C ALA A 109 16.31 -11.51 2.65
N ASP A 110 15.07 -11.27 3.11
CA ASP A 110 14.31 -12.24 3.92
C ASP A 110 13.34 -13.08 3.09
N GLY A 111 12.96 -12.59 1.91
CA GLY A 111 11.92 -13.21 1.10
C GLY A 111 10.51 -13.15 1.72
N PRO A 112 9.57 -14.00 1.26
CA PRO A 112 8.21 -14.01 1.77
C PRO A 112 8.13 -14.65 3.16
N MET A 113 7.83 -13.86 4.17
CA MET A 113 7.69 -14.21 5.56
C MET A 113 6.25 -14.67 5.90
N PRO A 114 5.97 -15.24 7.11
CA PRO A 114 4.65 -15.77 7.44
C PRO A 114 3.51 -14.78 7.24
N GLN A 115 3.64 -13.53 7.68
CA GLN A 115 2.60 -12.51 7.51
C GLN A 115 2.43 -12.10 6.04
N THR A 116 3.46 -12.22 5.20
CA THR A 116 3.31 -12.04 3.75
C THR A 116 2.29 -13.01 3.18
N ARG A 117 2.36 -14.29 3.60
CA ARG A 117 1.42 -15.34 3.19
C ARG A 117 0.01 -15.07 3.69
N GLU A 118 -0.13 -14.66 4.94
CA GLU A 118 -1.42 -14.30 5.54
C GLU A 118 -2.05 -13.11 4.82
N HIS A 119 -1.27 -12.08 4.52
CA HIS A 119 -1.78 -10.89 3.83
C HIS A 119 -2.22 -11.17 2.40
N ILE A 120 -1.52 -12.02 1.66
CA ILE A 120 -1.95 -12.45 0.32
C ILE A 120 -3.28 -13.20 0.40
N LEU A 121 -3.40 -14.16 1.35
CA LEU A 121 -4.64 -14.90 1.57
C LEU A 121 -5.81 -13.96 1.93
N LEU A 122 -5.59 -13.04 2.86
CA LEU A 122 -6.60 -12.08 3.29
C LEU A 122 -6.99 -11.12 2.16
N ALA A 123 -6.04 -10.60 1.41
CA ALA A 123 -6.31 -9.76 0.23
C ALA A 123 -7.20 -10.50 -0.79
N ARG A 124 -6.93 -11.80 -1.01
CA ARG A 124 -7.78 -12.63 -1.88
C ARG A 124 -9.19 -12.80 -1.32
N GLN A 125 -9.32 -13.05 -0.01
CA GLN A 125 -10.62 -13.25 0.65
C GLN A 125 -11.49 -11.99 0.67
N VAL A 126 -10.89 -10.82 0.85
CA VAL A 126 -11.63 -9.54 0.82
C VAL A 126 -11.89 -9.03 -0.60
N GLY A 127 -11.35 -9.73 -1.61
CA GLY A 127 -11.67 -9.46 -3.01
C GLY A 127 -10.79 -8.42 -3.69
N VAL A 128 -9.56 -8.19 -3.23
CA VAL A 128 -8.59 -7.36 -3.95
C VAL A 128 -8.31 -7.96 -5.33
N PRO A 129 -8.62 -7.26 -6.43
CA PRO A 129 -8.63 -7.87 -7.75
C PRO A 129 -7.23 -8.06 -8.35
N ALA A 130 -6.27 -7.22 -8.00
CA ALA A 130 -4.91 -7.26 -8.55
C ALA A 130 -3.86 -6.84 -7.53
N LEU A 131 -2.68 -7.45 -7.62
CA LEU A 131 -1.51 -7.12 -6.81
C LEU A 131 -0.33 -6.78 -7.73
N VAL A 132 0.50 -5.84 -7.30
CA VAL A 132 1.83 -5.56 -7.85
C VAL A 132 2.84 -5.82 -6.74
N VAL A 133 3.99 -6.38 -7.06
CA VAL A 133 5.03 -6.68 -6.07
C VAL A 133 6.13 -5.63 -6.11
N TYR A 134 6.52 -5.15 -4.94
CA TYR A 134 7.72 -4.36 -4.76
C TYR A 134 8.73 -5.11 -3.89
N LEU A 135 9.82 -5.56 -4.52
CA LEU A 135 10.93 -6.22 -3.84
C LEU A 135 11.85 -5.13 -3.29
N ASN A 136 11.67 -4.85 -1.99
CA ASN A 136 12.32 -3.75 -1.29
C ASN A 136 13.67 -4.14 -0.70
N LYS A 137 14.49 -3.15 -0.36
CA LYS A 137 15.81 -3.30 0.28
C LYS A 137 16.81 -4.09 -0.58
N VAL A 138 16.75 -3.97 -1.89
CA VAL A 138 17.72 -4.65 -2.79
C VAL A 138 19.15 -4.13 -2.59
N ASP A 139 19.31 -2.95 -1.98
CA ASP A 139 20.60 -2.39 -1.55
C ASP A 139 21.32 -3.24 -0.48
N GLN A 140 20.62 -4.18 0.15
CA GLN A 140 21.19 -5.09 1.15
C GLN A 140 21.62 -6.45 0.58
N VAL A 141 21.37 -6.68 -0.70
CA VAL A 141 21.61 -7.98 -1.36
C VAL A 141 22.52 -7.80 -2.56
N ASP A 142 23.75 -8.31 -2.44
CA ASP A 142 24.73 -8.26 -3.53
C ASP A 142 24.61 -9.46 -4.50
N ASP A 143 23.87 -10.51 -4.10
CA ASP A 143 23.72 -11.76 -4.85
C ASP A 143 22.49 -11.72 -5.78
N GLN A 144 22.76 -11.68 -7.08
CA GLN A 144 21.72 -11.67 -8.11
C GLN A 144 20.90 -12.99 -8.13
N GLU A 145 21.55 -14.13 -7.83
CA GLU A 145 20.86 -15.43 -7.82
C GLU A 145 19.85 -15.50 -6.67
N LEU A 146 20.18 -14.89 -5.52
CA LEU A 146 19.23 -14.78 -4.41
C LEU A 146 18.00 -13.96 -4.77
N LEU A 147 18.19 -12.81 -5.47
CA LEU A 147 17.06 -11.98 -5.92
C LEU A 147 16.14 -12.74 -6.88
N GLU A 148 16.70 -13.55 -7.78
CA GLU A 148 15.93 -14.37 -8.70
C GLU A 148 15.18 -15.50 -7.97
N LEU A 149 15.82 -16.12 -6.98
CA LEU A 149 15.17 -17.16 -6.15
C LEU A 149 13.98 -16.60 -5.37
N VAL A 150 14.14 -15.45 -4.74
CA VAL A 150 13.05 -14.77 -4.01
C VAL A 150 11.90 -14.38 -4.95
N GLU A 151 12.20 -13.92 -6.17
CA GLU A 151 11.20 -13.64 -7.18
C GLU A 151 10.38 -14.89 -7.54
N VAL A 152 11.04 -16.01 -7.78
CA VAL A 152 10.37 -17.29 -8.07
C VAL A 152 9.48 -17.72 -6.90
N GLU A 153 9.98 -17.66 -5.67
CA GLU A 153 9.20 -17.99 -4.48
C GLU A 153 7.94 -17.12 -4.33
N ILE A 154 8.05 -15.82 -4.60
CA ILE A 154 6.90 -14.91 -4.57
C ILE A 154 5.88 -15.29 -5.65
N ARG A 155 6.31 -15.60 -6.88
CA ARG A 155 5.42 -16.01 -7.97
C ARG A 155 4.68 -17.30 -7.66
N GLU A 156 5.37 -18.31 -7.12
CA GLU A 156 4.77 -19.56 -6.68
C GLU A 156 3.76 -19.33 -5.55
N LEU A 157 4.11 -18.46 -4.60
CA LEU A 157 3.23 -18.13 -3.49
C LEU A 157 1.95 -17.42 -3.96
N LEU A 158 2.05 -16.46 -4.87
CA LEU A 158 0.90 -15.76 -5.45
C LEU A 158 0.01 -16.72 -6.23
N SER A 159 0.59 -17.59 -7.03
CA SER A 159 -0.13 -18.63 -7.79
C SER A 159 -0.88 -19.59 -6.86
N LYS A 160 -0.30 -19.95 -5.72
CA LYS A 160 -0.94 -20.80 -4.71
C LYS A 160 -2.21 -20.17 -4.11
N TYR A 161 -2.30 -18.86 -4.08
CA TYR A 161 -3.47 -18.13 -3.56
C TYR A 161 -4.36 -17.55 -4.68
N ASP A 162 -4.35 -18.18 -5.87
CA ASP A 162 -5.20 -17.82 -7.01
C ASP A 162 -4.98 -16.41 -7.58
N PHE A 163 -3.79 -15.85 -7.42
CA PHE A 163 -3.34 -14.70 -8.18
C PHE A 163 -2.52 -15.16 -9.40
N PRO A 164 -2.53 -14.45 -10.52
CA PRO A 164 -1.76 -14.82 -11.72
C PRO A 164 -0.26 -14.54 -11.53
N GLY A 165 0.42 -15.34 -10.70
CA GLY A 165 1.80 -15.12 -10.24
C GLY A 165 2.80 -14.88 -11.35
N ASP A 166 2.64 -15.54 -12.53
CA ASP A 166 3.54 -15.39 -13.67
C ASP A 166 3.40 -14.02 -14.36
N ASP A 167 2.17 -13.46 -14.37
CA ASP A 167 1.86 -12.20 -15.04
C ASP A 167 2.02 -10.97 -14.15
N ILE A 168 2.14 -11.15 -12.83
CA ILE A 168 2.23 -10.05 -11.86
C ILE A 168 3.55 -9.30 -12.03
N PRO A 169 3.52 -7.97 -12.20
CA PRO A 169 4.72 -7.15 -12.24
C PRO A 169 5.47 -7.20 -10.90
N ILE A 170 6.78 -7.43 -10.97
CA ILE A 170 7.68 -7.35 -9.81
C ILE A 170 8.70 -6.25 -10.09
N VAL A 171 8.72 -5.23 -9.25
CA VAL A 171 9.67 -4.13 -9.32
C VAL A 171 10.68 -4.27 -8.18
N LYS A 172 11.96 -4.14 -8.50
CA LYS A 172 13.08 -4.25 -7.55
C LYS A 172 13.61 -2.86 -7.21
N GLY A 173 13.77 -2.57 -5.92
CA GLY A 173 14.27 -1.25 -5.51
C GLY A 173 14.54 -1.10 -4.03
N SER A 174 14.91 0.11 -3.62
CA SER A 174 15.08 0.50 -2.23
C SER A 174 14.28 1.77 -1.93
N ALA A 175 13.21 1.60 -1.17
CA ALA A 175 12.37 2.72 -0.73
C ALA A 175 13.17 3.72 0.12
N LEU A 176 14.10 3.24 0.94
CA LEU A 176 14.96 4.10 1.75
C LEU A 176 15.92 4.92 0.88
N ALA A 177 16.53 4.31 -0.15
CA ALA A 177 17.38 5.02 -1.10
C ALA A 177 16.61 6.14 -1.82
N ALA A 178 15.33 5.92 -2.15
CA ALA A 178 14.48 6.94 -2.75
C ALA A 178 14.17 8.09 -1.76
N VAL A 179 13.93 7.78 -0.47
CA VAL A 179 13.67 8.80 0.56
C VAL A 179 14.93 9.63 0.85
N GLU A 180 16.11 9.02 0.84
CA GLU A 180 17.37 9.67 1.16
C GLU A 180 18.09 10.28 -0.06
N ASP A 181 17.51 10.20 -1.26
CA ASP A 181 18.13 10.63 -2.53
C ASP A 181 19.47 9.95 -2.82
N ARG A 182 19.61 8.69 -2.38
CA ARG A 182 20.75 7.83 -2.68
C ARG A 182 20.40 6.93 -3.86
N ASP A 183 21.42 6.58 -4.66
CA ASP A 183 21.29 5.64 -5.78
C ASP A 183 19.97 5.79 -6.58
N GLU A 184 20.04 6.63 -7.60
CA GLU A 184 18.87 7.01 -8.38
C GLU A 184 18.20 5.82 -9.08
N GLU A 185 18.99 4.79 -9.47
CA GLU A 185 18.50 3.64 -10.23
C GLU A 185 17.58 2.75 -9.38
N ILE A 186 18.07 2.30 -8.21
CA ILE A 186 17.28 1.46 -7.29
C ILE A 186 16.36 2.28 -6.38
N GLY A 187 16.59 3.60 -6.27
CA GLY A 187 15.77 4.54 -5.52
C GLY A 187 14.64 5.12 -6.34
N LYS A 188 14.79 6.38 -6.79
CA LYS A 188 13.72 7.15 -7.48
C LYS A 188 13.19 6.46 -8.74
N ASN A 189 14.06 5.90 -9.56
CA ASN A 189 13.64 5.26 -10.82
C ASN A 189 12.80 4.02 -10.56
N SER A 190 13.10 3.24 -9.52
CA SER A 190 12.27 2.09 -9.12
C SER A 190 10.87 2.49 -8.68
N ILE A 191 10.72 3.63 -7.99
CA ILE A 191 9.40 4.16 -7.61
C ILE A 191 8.61 4.62 -8.83
N VAL A 192 9.27 5.28 -9.78
CA VAL A 192 8.62 5.70 -11.03
C VAL A 192 8.17 4.49 -11.84
N GLU A 193 9.01 3.45 -11.93
CA GLU A 193 8.67 2.18 -12.57
C GLU A 193 7.48 1.51 -11.86
N LEU A 194 7.51 1.44 -10.53
CA LEU A 194 6.39 0.90 -9.74
C LEU A 194 5.08 1.61 -10.09
N MET A 195 5.06 2.93 -10.10
CA MET A 195 3.85 3.70 -10.42
C MET A 195 3.40 3.48 -11.87
N SER A 196 4.32 3.33 -12.80
CA SER A 196 3.98 2.98 -14.20
C SER A 196 3.35 1.59 -14.29
N LYS A 197 3.88 0.60 -13.58
CA LYS A 197 3.32 -0.75 -13.52
C LYS A 197 1.94 -0.79 -12.86
N ILE A 198 1.73 0.01 -11.81
CA ILE A 198 0.44 0.17 -11.15
C ILE A 198 -0.58 0.79 -12.13
N ASP A 199 -0.21 1.85 -12.84
CA ASP A 199 -1.05 2.50 -13.85
C ASP A 199 -1.47 1.55 -14.99
N GLU A 200 -0.62 0.58 -15.33
CA GLU A 200 -0.85 -0.35 -16.44
C GLU A 200 -1.59 -1.62 -16.00
N TYR A 201 -1.23 -2.16 -14.85
CA TYR A 201 -1.66 -3.50 -14.43
C TYR A 201 -2.93 -3.49 -13.58
N ILE A 202 -3.10 -2.51 -12.67
CA ILE A 202 -4.30 -2.45 -11.83
C ILE A 202 -5.49 -1.99 -12.68
N PRO A 203 -6.58 -2.80 -12.73
CA PRO A 203 -7.74 -2.45 -13.53
C PRO A 203 -8.46 -1.22 -12.96
N ALA A 204 -9.07 -0.45 -13.86
CA ALA A 204 -9.95 0.63 -13.46
C ALA A 204 -11.18 0.09 -12.72
N PRO A 205 -11.51 0.61 -11.53
CA PRO A 205 -12.64 0.12 -10.78
C PRO A 205 -13.96 0.48 -11.47
N THR A 206 -14.80 -0.52 -11.74
CA THR A 206 -16.17 -0.30 -12.19
C THR A 206 -17.04 0.11 -11.01
N ARG A 207 -17.43 1.39 -10.96
CA ARG A 207 -18.33 1.90 -9.90
C ARG A 207 -19.79 1.78 -10.34
N GLU A 208 -20.61 1.11 -9.54
CA GLU A 208 -22.06 0.97 -9.78
C GLU A 208 -22.80 2.24 -9.31
N LEU A 209 -22.91 3.22 -10.21
CA LEU A 209 -23.48 4.54 -9.89
C LEU A 209 -25.00 4.52 -9.65
N ASP A 210 -25.69 3.50 -10.17
CA ASP A 210 -27.16 3.38 -10.11
C ASP A 210 -27.66 2.61 -8.86
N LYS A 211 -26.75 2.08 -8.04
CA LYS A 211 -27.11 1.40 -6.80
C LYS A 211 -27.30 2.38 -5.63
N PRO A 212 -28.12 2.04 -4.63
CA PRO A 212 -28.22 2.80 -3.40
C PRO A 212 -26.86 2.98 -2.73
N PHE A 213 -26.69 4.11 -2.03
CA PHE A 213 -25.47 4.37 -1.26
C PHE A 213 -25.18 3.22 -0.28
N LEU A 214 -23.97 2.70 -0.34
CA LEU A 214 -23.46 1.65 0.54
C LEU A 214 -22.19 2.17 1.24
N MET A 215 -22.16 2.06 2.55
CA MET A 215 -21.01 2.39 3.37
C MET A 215 -20.71 1.22 4.32
N PRO A 216 -19.54 0.57 4.23
CA PRO A 216 -19.15 -0.44 5.20
C PRO A 216 -18.94 0.21 6.57
N VAL A 217 -19.36 -0.49 7.63
CA VAL A 217 -19.06 -0.09 9.01
C VAL A 217 -17.82 -0.86 9.46
N GLU A 218 -16.76 -0.13 9.75
CA GLU A 218 -15.47 -0.71 10.11
C GLU A 218 -15.30 -0.86 11.61
N ASP A 219 -15.77 0.12 12.36
CA ASP A 219 -15.74 0.10 13.83
C ASP A 219 -17.01 0.68 14.43
N LEU A 220 -17.44 0.10 15.55
CA LEU A 220 -18.60 0.52 16.30
C LEU A 220 -18.25 0.61 17.77
N SER A 221 -18.22 1.82 18.30
CA SER A 221 -17.93 2.08 19.71
C SER A 221 -19.19 2.52 20.48
N LEU A 222 -19.06 2.62 21.80
CA LEU A 222 -20.17 3.08 22.66
C LEU A 222 -20.67 4.48 22.29
N ILE A 223 -19.81 5.34 21.75
CA ILE A 223 -20.22 6.67 21.30
C ILE A 223 -21.11 6.64 20.05
N HIS A 224 -21.11 5.53 19.29
CA HIS A 224 -21.94 5.35 18.11
C HIS A 224 -23.27 4.64 18.44
N ILE A 225 -23.30 3.81 19.49
CA ILE A 225 -24.47 2.99 19.86
C ILE A 225 -25.21 3.49 21.09
N SER A 226 -24.55 4.31 21.92
CA SER A 226 -25.18 4.97 23.07
C SER A 226 -25.20 6.47 22.82
N GLU A 227 -26.39 7.04 22.66
CA GLU A 227 -26.53 8.48 22.67
C GLU A 227 -26.22 8.98 24.09
N PRO A 228 -25.17 9.83 24.25
CA PRO A 228 -24.94 10.44 25.55
C PRO A 228 -26.16 11.29 25.86
N THR A 229 -26.87 10.93 26.92
CA THR A 229 -27.93 11.78 27.48
C THR A 229 -27.28 13.11 27.86
N ARG A 230 -27.32 14.08 26.98
CA ARG A 230 -27.00 15.47 27.34
C ARG A 230 -28.13 15.94 28.25
N PRO A 231 -27.86 16.32 29.49
CA PRO A 231 -28.81 17.07 30.26
C PRO A 231 -29.08 18.36 29.51
N TYR A 232 -30.32 18.61 29.15
CA TYR A 232 -30.79 19.86 28.59
C TYR A 232 -30.72 20.96 29.62
#